data_dcbacacc50fb0249dcd9f23d66d8c377
#
_entry.id   dcbacacc50fb0249dcd9f23d66d8c377
#
_cell.length_a   1.000
_cell.length_b   1.000
_cell.length_c   1.000
_cell.angle_alpha   90.00
_cell.angle_beta   90.00
_cell.angle_gamma   90.00
#
_symmetry.space_group_name_H-M   'P 1'
#
loop_
_entity.id
_entity.type
_entity.pdbx_description
1 polymer ?
#
loop_
_entity_poly.entity_id
_entity_poly.type
_entity_poly.pdbx_seq_one_letter_code
_entity_poly.pdbx_strand_id
1 'polypeptide(L)'
;MINRKVTKAVFPVAGLGTRFLPATKASPKEMLPVVDKPLIQYAVEEAAAAGITEMIFVTGRNKRAIEDHFDKAYELETELYAKNKQTLLDVLKKIKPKNVECYFVRQAEALGLGHAVLCAARLVRDEPFAIILADDLLDAEIPVMRQMTELYMEHGHSIIGVEKINIAKSKNYGMIAGDPVGNLLKIHHIVEKPAPENAPSDLGVVGRYILNPTIFTHLRKLRPGSGGELQLTDAIESLLATEPVFACEFDGIRYDCGSKLGYLKATVQFALKHEEVGREFKLFLDSHPQNQIRKNYFVAPKTVLDINAPLGKKPPQNSCPVNAA
;
A
#
# COMPACT_ATOMS: atom_id res chain seq x y z
N MET A 1 -31.00 3.78 7.52
CA MET A 1 -30.18 4.50 6.50
C MET A 1 -30.07 3.56 5.30
N ILE A 2 -30.23 4.07 4.08
CA ILE A 2 -30.02 3.25 2.88
C ILE A 2 -28.50 3.01 2.79
N ASN A 3 -28.05 1.76 2.98
CA ASN A 3 -26.66 1.41 2.84
C ASN A 3 -26.25 1.66 1.39
N ARG A 4 -25.43 2.68 1.16
CA ARG A 4 -24.93 3.00 -0.19
C ARG A 4 -23.80 2.04 -0.54
N LYS A 5 -23.84 1.51 -1.76
CA LYS A 5 -22.76 0.67 -2.28
C LYS A 5 -21.45 1.46 -2.32
N VAL A 6 -20.35 0.82 -1.96
CA VAL A 6 -19.00 1.38 -2.09
C VAL A 6 -18.59 1.27 -3.56
N THR A 7 -18.52 2.39 -4.26
CA THR A 7 -18.17 2.44 -5.70
C THR A 7 -16.82 3.11 -5.96
N LYS A 8 -16.22 3.74 -4.94
CA LYS A 8 -14.99 4.53 -5.03
C LYS A 8 -13.88 3.95 -4.16
N ALA A 9 -12.66 3.91 -4.70
CA ALA A 9 -11.47 3.60 -3.92
C ALA A 9 -10.42 4.70 -4.09
N VAL A 10 -9.82 5.10 -2.97
CA VAL A 10 -8.70 6.04 -2.91
C VAL A 10 -7.41 5.24 -2.74
N PHE A 11 -6.44 5.50 -3.62
CA PHE A 11 -5.10 4.92 -3.60
C PHE A 11 -4.07 6.00 -3.24
N PRO A 12 -3.62 6.09 -1.99
CA PRO A 12 -2.58 7.02 -1.58
C PRO A 12 -1.21 6.56 -2.08
N VAL A 13 -0.76 7.06 -3.24
CA VAL A 13 0.47 6.65 -3.91
C VAL A 13 1.52 7.77 -4.01
N ALA A 14 1.38 8.84 -3.23
CA ALA A 14 2.29 9.99 -3.24
C ALA A 14 3.61 9.78 -2.46
N GLY A 15 3.74 8.70 -1.69
CA GLY A 15 4.89 8.42 -0.83
C GLY A 15 6.22 8.29 -1.59
N LEU A 16 7.35 8.67 -0.97
CA LEU A 16 8.67 8.74 -1.61
C LEU A 16 9.34 7.38 -1.88
N GLY A 17 8.91 6.30 -1.21
CA GLY A 17 9.43 4.96 -1.46
C GLY A 17 10.89 4.74 -1.02
N THR A 18 11.41 5.49 -0.05
CA THR A 18 12.82 5.52 0.35
C THR A 18 13.40 4.17 0.79
N ARG A 19 12.56 3.27 1.31
CA ARG A 19 12.99 1.92 1.78
C ARG A 19 13.55 1.05 0.66
N PHE A 20 13.18 1.33 -0.60
CA PHE A 20 13.61 0.58 -1.80
C PHE A 20 14.65 1.32 -2.65
N LEU A 21 15.27 2.38 -2.14
CA LEU A 21 16.40 2.98 -2.84
C LEU A 21 17.54 1.95 -3.00
N PRO A 22 18.23 1.94 -4.17
CA PRO A 22 18.12 2.90 -5.28
C PRO A 22 17.00 2.62 -6.30
N ALA A 23 16.30 1.46 -6.28
CA ALA A 23 15.32 1.07 -7.29
C ALA A 23 14.19 2.12 -7.46
N THR A 24 13.75 2.72 -6.36
CA THR A 24 12.66 3.71 -6.36
C THR A 24 13.11 5.16 -6.62
N LYS A 25 14.38 5.37 -7.02
CA LYS A 25 14.86 6.71 -7.40
C LYS A 25 14.09 7.27 -8.61
N ALA A 26 13.85 6.43 -9.61
CA ALA A 26 13.20 6.81 -10.86
C ALA A 26 11.83 6.14 -11.08
N SER A 27 11.47 5.15 -10.26
CA SER A 27 10.21 4.41 -10.37
C SER A 27 9.45 4.45 -9.05
N PRO A 28 8.13 4.65 -9.06
CA PRO A 28 7.31 4.53 -7.87
C PRO A 28 7.44 3.13 -7.22
N LYS A 29 7.42 3.05 -5.88
CA LYS A 29 7.42 1.75 -5.19
C LYS A 29 6.20 0.90 -5.57
N GLU A 30 5.11 1.55 -5.89
CA GLU A 30 3.85 0.94 -6.32
C GLU A 30 3.95 0.28 -7.71
N MET A 31 5.01 0.62 -8.48
CA MET A 31 5.34 0.01 -9.77
C MET A 31 6.36 -1.13 -9.66
N LEU A 32 6.81 -1.50 -8.46
CA LEU A 32 7.64 -2.68 -8.27
C LEU A 32 6.85 -3.94 -8.66
N PRO A 33 7.40 -4.79 -9.56
CA PRO A 33 6.67 -5.94 -10.06
C PRO A 33 6.75 -7.13 -9.11
N VAL A 34 5.62 -7.73 -8.78
CA VAL A 34 5.55 -9.05 -8.18
C VAL A 34 5.31 -10.04 -9.32
N VAL A 35 6.34 -10.78 -9.69
CA VAL A 35 6.50 -11.55 -10.92
C VAL A 35 6.50 -10.61 -12.14
N ASP A 36 5.39 -10.43 -12.82
CA ASP A 36 5.23 -9.65 -14.05
C ASP A 36 4.22 -8.49 -13.93
N LYS A 37 3.59 -8.35 -12.75
CA LYS A 37 2.52 -7.40 -12.49
C LYS A 37 2.91 -6.42 -11.40
N PRO A 38 2.78 -5.09 -11.59
CA PRO A 38 3.12 -4.12 -10.55
C PRO A 38 2.13 -4.15 -9.37
N LEU A 39 2.61 -3.83 -8.17
CA LEU A 39 1.82 -3.83 -6.93
C LEU A 39 0.51 -3.05 -7.05
N ILE A 40 0.53 -1.90 -7.72
CA ILE A 40 -0.67 -1.07 -7.89
C ILE A 40 -1.77 -1.77 -8.70
N GLN A 41 -1.41 -2.64 -9.65
CA GLN A 41 -2.39 -3.36 -10.45
C GLN A 41 -3.11 -4.42 -9.61
N TYR A 42 -2.42 -5.14 -8.72
CA TYR A 42 -3.06 -6.05 -7.77
C TYR A 42 -4.10 -5.34 -6.91
N ALA A 43 -3.76 -4.14 -6.41
CA ALA A 43 -4.67 -3.35 -5.59
C ALA A 43 -5.91 -2.87 -6.37
N VAL A 44 -5.75 -2.49 -7.65
CA VAL A 44 -6.86 -2.11 -8.53
C VAL A 44 -7.74 -3.31 -8.88
N GLU A 45 -7.14 -4.47 -9.18
CA GLU A 45 -7.87 -5.70 -9.45
C GLU A 45 -8.70 -6.15 -8.24
N GLU A 46 -8.14 -6.05 -7.02
CA GLU A 46 -8.85 -6.33 -5.77
C GLU A 46 -10.06 -5.41 -5.59
N ALA A 47 -9.89 -4.10 -5.81
CA ALA A 47 -10.97 -3.13 -5.74
C ALA A 47 -12.07 -3.43 -6.78
N ALA A 48 -11.69 -3.70 -8.02
CA ALA A 48 -12.63 -4.03 -9.09
C ALA A 48 -13.41 -5.31 -8.81
N ALA A 49 -12.75 -6.34 -8.25
CA ALA A 49 -13.38 -7.59 -7.83
C ALA A 49 -14.38 -7.40 -6.68
N ALA A 50 -14.24 -6.35 -5.87
CA ALA A 50 -15.21 -5.92 -4.87
C ALA A 50 -16.38 -5.10 -5.44
N GLY A 51 -16.38 -4.84 -6.76
CA GLY A 51 -17.41 -4.06 -7.45
C GLY A 51 -17.22 -2.55 -7.39
N ILE A 52 -16.02 -2.09 -7.04
CA ILE A 52 -15.61 -0.69 -7.07
C ILE A 52 -15.27 -0.31 -8.52
N THR A 53 -15.76 0.84 -8.98
CA THR A 53 -15.65 1.27 -10.37
C THR A 53 -14.88 2.57 -10.58
N GLU A 54 -14.69 3.36 -9.53
CA GLU A 54 -13.98 4.64 -9.58
C GLU A 54 -12.68 4.54 -8.75
N MET A 55 -11.52 4.54 -9.41
CA MET A 55 -10.20 4.45 -8.79
C MET A 55 -9.58 5.85 -8.72
N ILE A 56 -9.41 6.38 -7.52
CA ILE A 56 -8.89 7.73 -7.27
C ILE A 56 -7.45 7.62 -6.77
N PHE A 57 -6.49 7.87 -7.63
CA PHE A 57 -5.07 7.85 -7.28
C PHE A 57 -4.63 9.22 -6.77
N VAL A 58 -4.14 9.26 -5.53
CA VAL A 58 -3.55 10.47 -4.96
C VAL A 58 -2.05 10.42 -5.17
N THR A 59 -1.57 11.10 -6.21
CA THR A 59 -0.20 10.99 -6.73
C THR A 59 0.69 12.14 -6.27
N GLY A 60 2.01 11.90 -6.30
CA GLY A 60 3.05 12.91 -6.10
C GLY A 60 3.76 13.27 -7.42
N ARG A 61 4.79 14.13 -7.33
CA ARG A 61 5.52 14.64 -8.52
C ARG A 61 6.13 13.55 -9.40
N ASN A 62 6.65 12.46 -8.83
CA ASN A 62 7.41 11.43 -9.53
C ASN A 62 6.61 10.14 -9.71
N LYS A 63 5.28 10.22 -9.93
CA LYS A 63 4.37 9.06 -9.99
C LYS A 63 3.75 8.82 -11.36
N ARG A 64 4.25 9.50 -12.42
CA ARG A 64 3.69 9.42 -13.76
C ARG A 64 3.60 7.98 -14.30
N ALA A 65 4.54 7.11 -13.96
CA ALA A 65 4.50 5.71 -14.37
C ALA A 65 3.23 4.96 -13.91
N ILE A 66 2.54 5.42 -12.84
CA ILE A 66 1.25 4.86 -12.41
C ILE A 66 0.15 5.32 -13.37
N GLU A 67 0.18 6.58 -13.79
CA GLU A 67 -0.76 7.15 -14.76
C GLU A 67 -0.58 6.42 -16.10
N ASP A 68 0.66 6.37 -16.62
CA ASP A 68 1.00 5.71 -17.88
C ASP A 68 0.62 4.20 -17.89
N HIS A 69 0.65 3.52 -16.74
CA HIS A 69 0.31 2.10 -16.63
C HIS A 69 -1.17 1.80 -16.91
N PHE A 70 -2.07 2.70 -16.48
CA PHE A 70 -3.52 2.51 -16.67
C PHE A 70 -4.06 3.23 -17.91
N ASP A 71 -3.23 4.05 -18.56
CA ASP A 71 -3.57 4.71 -19.81
C ASP A 71 -3.39 3.78 -21.00
N LYS A 72 -3.95 4.19 -22.14
CA LYS A 72 -3.81 3.45 -23.38
C LYS A 72 -2.39 3.63 -23.97
N ALA A 73 -1.68 2.51 -24.13
CA ALA A 73 -0.36 2.48 -24.78
C ALA A 73 -0.49 2.38 -26.30
N TYR A 74 -0.95 3.46 -26.95
CA TYR A 74 -1.32 3.47 -28.38
C TYR A 74 -0.21 2.96 -29.30
N GLU A 75 1.03 3.40 -29.11
CA GLU A 75 2.17 3.00 -29.92
C GLU A 75 2.47 1.49 -29.77
N LEU A 76 2.49 0.99 -28.53
CA LEU A 76 2.72 -0.42 -28.25
C LEU A 76 1.60 -1.31 -28.80
N GLU A 77 0.33 -0.90 -28.61
CA GLU A 77 -0.82 -1.64 -29.14
C GLU A 77 -0.78 -1.70 -30.67
N THR A 78 -0.43 -0.60 -31.34
CA THR A 78 -0.31 -0.53 -32.80
C THR A 78 0.79 -1.46 -33.32
N GLU A 79 1.95 -1.46 -32.68
CA GLU A 79 3.06 -2.35 -33.01
C GLU A 79 2.69 -3.83 -32.84
N LEU A 80 2.05 -4.18 -31.73
CA LEU A 80 1.62 -5.55 -31.44
C LEU A 80 0.55 -6.02 -32.44
N TYR A 81 -0.37 -5.13 -32.81
CA TYR A 81 -1.38 -5.40 -33.84
C TYR A 81 -0.75 -5.65 -35.20
N ALA A 82 0.18 -4.79 -35.63
CA ALA A 82 0.90 -4.93 -36.91
C ALA A 82 1.72 -6.26 -36.98
N LYS A 83 2.20 -6.75 -35.83
CA LYS A 83 2.95 -7.99 -35.71
C LYS A 83 2.08 -9.23 -35.39
N ASN A 84 0.75 -9.09 -35.42
CA ASN A 84 -0.21 -10.15 -35.09
C ASN A 84 0.02 -10.81 -33.70
N LYS A 85 0.45 -10.04 -32.69
CA LYS A 85 0.71 -10.50 -31.31
C LYS A 85 -0.55 -10.42 -30.44
N GLN A 86 -1.60 -11.17 -30.82
CA GLN A 86 -2.91 -11.09 -30.16
C GLN A 86 -2.87 -11.39 -28.64
N THR A 87 -2.09 -12.38 -28.23
CA THR A 87 -1.96 -12.74 -26.80
C THR A 87 -1.45 -11.56 -25.97
N LEU A 88 -0.45 -10.82 -26.45
CA LEU A 88 0.08 -9.64 -25.76
C LEU A 88 -0.90 -8.48 -25.76
N LEU A 89 -1.66 -8.30 -26.83
CA LEU A 89 -2.77 -7.31 -26.87
C LEU A 89 -3.84 -7.63 -25.82
N ASP A 90 -4.14 -8.91 -25.60
CA ASP A 90 -5.12 -9.33 -24.60
C ASP A 90 -4.59 -9.14 -23.16
N VAL A 91 -3.27 -9.27 -22.94
CA VAL A 91 -2.62 -8.89 -21.67
C VAL A 91 -2.81 -7.40 -21.41
N LEU A 92 -2.50 -6.53 -22.39
CA LEU A 92 -2.65 -5.07 -22.23
C LEU A 92 -4.09 -4.67 -21.91
N LYS A 93 -5.07 -5.27 -22.58
CA LYS A 93 -6.50 -5.00 -22.33
C LYS A 93 -6.97 -5.38 -20.94
N LYS A 94 -6.28 -6.30 -20.26
CA LYS A 94 -6.62 -6.76 -18.91
C LYS A 94 -6.01 -5.87 -17.81
N ILE A 95 -5.05 -5.00 -18.10
CA ILE A 95 -4.40 -4.13 -17.11
C ILE A 95 -5.45 -3.26 -16.40
N LYS A 96 -6.30 -2.58 -17.15
CA LYS A 96 -7.43 -1.84 -16.59
C LYS A 96 -8.71 -2.70 -16.71
N PRO A 97 -9.32 -3.13 -15.60
CA PRO A 97 -10.58 -3.88 -15.64
C PRO A 97 -11.67 -3.10 -16.38
N LYS A 98 -12.56 -3.84 -17.07
CA LYS A 98 -13.71 -3.23 -17.74
C LYS A 98 -14.59 -2.50 -16.70
N ASN A 99 -15.18 -1.38 -17.09
CA ASN A 99 -16.04 -0.54 -16.25
C ASN A 99 -15.32 0.14 -15.07
N VAL A 100 -13.98 0.23 -15.12
CA VAL A 100 -13.18 0.98 -14.15
C VAL A 100 -12.76 2.31 -14.76
N GLU A 101 -13.02 3.40 -14.04
CA GLU A 101 -12.53 4.74 -14.37
C GLU A 101 -11.43 5.14 -13.40
N CYS A 102 -10.34 5.72 -13.93
CA CYS A 102 -9.18 6.16 -13.16
C CYS A 102 -9.15 7.69 -13.08
N TYR A 103 -9.03 8.22 -11.87
CA TYR A 103 -8.91 9.64 -11.60
C TYR A 103 -7.59 9.91 -10.87
N PHE A 104 -6.87 10.96 -11.26
CA PHE A 104 -5.57 11.30 -10.69
C PHE A 104 -5.64 12.67 -10.01
N VAL A 105 -5.31 12.70 -8.72
CA VAL A 105 -5.31 13.92 -7.90
C VAL A 105 -3.90 14.12 -7.34
N ARG A 106 -3.45 15.37 -7.28
CA ARG A 106 -2.12 15.69 -6.76
C ARG A 106 -2.14 15.94 -5.26
N GLN A 107 -1.28 15.24 -4.54
CA GLN A 107 -0.78 15.67 -3.26
C GLN A 107 0.50 16.47 -3.50
N ALA A 108 0.44 17.78 -3.38
CA ALA A 108 1.57 18.66 -3.71
C ALA A 108 2.74 18.49 -2.74
N GLU A 109 2.43 18.26 -1.47
CA GLU A 109 3.39 18.08 -0.37
C GLU A 109 3.10 16.77 0.37
N ALA A 110 4.14 16.05 0.78
CA ALA A 110 4.03 14.77 1.49
C ALA A 110 3.67 14.99 2.98
N LEU A 111 2.44 15.40 3.24
CA LEU A 111 1.92 15.73 4.57
C LEU A 111 1.20 14.57 5.27
N GLY A 112 1.53 13.34 4.93
CA GLY A 112 1.01 12.12 5.55
C GLY A 112 -0.22 11.50 4.87
N LEU A 113 -0.65 10.34 5.39
CA LEU A 113 -1.73 9.53 4.82
C LEU A 113 -3.09 10.24 4.92
N GLY A 114 -3.40 10.84 6.06
CA GLY A 114 -4.65 11.58 6.23
C GLY A 114 -4.78 12.75 5.25
N HIS A 115 -3.67 13.47 4.98
CA HIS A 115 -3.68 14.53 3.97
C HIS A 115 -3.88 13.98 2.54
N ALA A 116 -3.27 12.84 2.22
CA ALA A 116 -3.49 12.20 0.92
C ALA A 116 -4.98 11.85 0.73
N VAL A 117 -5.61 11.24 1.74
CA VAL A 117 -7.06 10.95 1.72
C VAL A 117 -7.88 12.24 1.57
N LEU A 118 -7.52 13.30 2.28
CA LEU A 118 -8.20 14.59 2.18
C LEU A 118 -8.14 15.20 0.78
N CYS A 119 -7.06 15.00 0.02
CA CYS A 119 -6.95 15.44 -1.37
C CYS A 119 -8.03 14.83 -2.28
N ALA A 120 -8.52 13.63 -1.96
CA ALA A 120 -9.56 12.95 -2.73
C ALA A 120 -11.00 13.42 -2.40
N ALA A 121 -11.19 14.22 -1.36
CA ALA A 121 -12.51 14.58 -0.81
C ALA A 121 -13.50 15.12 -1.85
N ARG A 122 -13.02 15.90 -2.84
CA ARG A 122 -13.89 16.49 -3.89
C ARG A 122 -14.42 15.46 -4.88
N LEU A 123 -13.69 14.36 -5.11
CA LEU A 123 -14.11 13.26 -5.98
C LEU A 123 -14.96 12.24 -5.22
N VAL A 124 -14.63 11.97 -3.97
CA VAL A 124 -15.42 11.08 -3.11
C VAL A 124 -16.80 11.66 -2.82
N ARG A 125 -16.88 12.97 -2.53
CA ARG A 125 -18.13 13.67 -2.16
C ARG A 125 -18.75 13.07 -0.88
N ASP A 126 -20.07 12.87 -0.89
CA ASP A 126 -20.86 12.37 0.25
C ASP A 126 -21.18 10.87 0.14
N GLU A 127 -20.21 10.09 -0.37
CA GLU A 127 -20.35 8.66 -0.58
C GLU A 127 -19.35 7.88 0.28
N PRO A 128 -19.71 6.65 0.71
CA PRO A 128 -18.73 5.75 1.34
C PRO A 128 -17.66 5.37 0.32
N PHE A 129 -16.45 5.20 0.78
CA PHE A 129 -15.32 4.91 -0.09
C PHE A 129 -14.30 3.99 0.57
N ALA A 130 -13.59 3.23 -0.25
CA ALA A 130 -12.46 2.43 0.19
C ALA A 130 -11.17 3.24 0.18
N ILE A 131 -10.21 2.87 1.04
CA ILE A 131 -8.81 3.28 0.96
C ILE A 131 -7.98 2.02 0.84
N ILE A 132 -7.10 1.97 -0.15
CA ILE A 132 -6.27 0.81 -0.45
C ILE A 132 -4.81 1.25 -0.55
N LEU A 133 -3.97 0.77 0.38
CA LEU A 133 -2.53 0.96 0.31
C LEU A 133 -1.94 -0.14 -0.59
N ALA A 134 -1.36 0.26 -1.71
CA ALA A 134 -0.89 -0.67 -2.74
C ALA A 134 0.31 -1.53 -2.32
N ASP A 135 1.05 -1.10 -1.30
CA ASP A 135 2.18 -1.87 -0.75
C ASP A 135 1.76 -2.94 0.27
N ASP A 136 0.49 -3.01 0.65
CA ASP A 136 -0.09 -4.17 1.35
C ASP A 136 -0.72 -5.11 0.31
N LEU A 137 0.03 -6.13 -0.11
CA LEU A 137 -0.45 -7.14 -1.05
C LEU A 137 -1.17 -8.24 -0.28
N LEU A 138 -2.42 -8.49 -0.64
CA LEU A 138 -3.28 -9.48 0.00
C LEU A 138 -3.49 -10.69 -0.91
N ASP A 139 -3.32 -11.88 -0.36
CA ASP A 139 -3.53 -13.16 -1.02
C ASP A 139 -4.69 -13.87 -0.30
N ALA A 140 -5.85 -13.88 -0.92
CA ALA A 140 -7.09 -14.40 -0.36
C ALA A 140 -7.93 -15.06 -1.46
N GLU A 141 -8.68 -16.09 -1.13
CA GLU A 141 -9.63 -16.74 -2.05
C GLU A 141 -10.75 -15.78 -2.44
N ILE A 142 -11.36 -15.13 -1.44
CA ILE A 142 -12.28 -14.02 -1.64
C ILE A 142 -11.49 -12.72 -1.40
N PRO A 143 -11.37 -11.83 -2.40
CA PRO A 143 -10.63 -10.57 -2.23
C PRO A 143 -11.03 -9.84 -0.96
N VAL A 144 -10.04 -9.39 -0.16
CA VAL A 144 -10.30 -8.79 1.16
C VAL A 144 -11.21 -7.57 1.07
N MET A 145 -11.04 -6.74 0.05
CA MET A 145 -11.93 -5.60 -0.16
C MET A 145 -13.37 -6.03 -0.42
N ARG A 146 -13.60 -7.18 -1.06
CA ARG A 146 -14.95 -7.74 -1.23
C ARG A 146 -15.53 -8.19 0.11
N GLN A 147 -14.77 -8.92 0.94
CA GLN A 147 -15.21 -9.29 2.30
C GLN A 147 -15.64 -8.04 3.09
N MET A 148 -14.85 -6.97 3.03
CA MET A 148 -15.13 -5.73 3.75
C MET A 148 -16.34 -4.97 3.15
N THR A 149 -16.51 -4.95 1.83
CA THR A 149 -17.69 -4.29 1.22
C THR A 149 -18.99 -5.01 1.56
N GLU A 150 -18.98 -6.34 1.64
CA GLU A 150 -20.14 -7.14 2.08
C GLU A 150 -20.52 -6.79 3.54
N LEU A 151 -19.53 -6.73 4.45
CA LEU A 151 -19.76 -6.31 5.84
C LEU A 151 -20.25 -4.85 5.93
N TYR A 152 -19.71 -3.94 5.12
CA TYR A 152 -20.17 -2.57 5.07
C TYR A 152 -21.64 -2.48 4.61
N MET A 153 -22.04 -3.25 3.60
CA MET A 153 -23.41 -3.30 3.12
C MET A 153 -24.37 -3.84 4.18
N GLU A 154 -23.92 -4.72 5.06
CA GLU A 154 -24.73 -5.26 6.16
C GLU A 154 -24.89 -4.23 7.30
N HIS A 155 -23.81 -3.58 7.69
CA HIS A 155 -23.78 -2.75 8.92
C HIS A 155 -23.90 -1.25 8.67
N GLY A 156 -23.47 -0.72 7.52
CA GLY A 156 -23.52 0.70 7.16
C GLY A 156 -22.53 1.59 7.94
N HIS A 157 -21.54 1.01 8.60
CA HIS A 157 -20.55 1.71 9.41
C HIS A 157 -19.16 1.60 8.80
N SER A 158 -18.30 2.57 9.11
CA SER A 158 -16.88 2.54 8.74
C SER A 158 -16.21 1.26 9.25
N ILE A 159 -15.42 0.60 8.37
CA ILE A 159 -14.74 -0.68 8.66
C ILE A 159 -13.25 -0.55 8.34
N ILE A 160 -12.41 -1.06 9.23
CA ILE A 160 -10.95 -1.09 9.08
C ILE A 160 -10.48 -2.54 9.08
N GLY A 161 -9.66 -2.91 8.09
CA GLY A 161 -8.99 -4.20 8.06
C GLY A 161 -7.87 -4.27 9.10
N VAL A 162 -7.83 -5.35 9.87
CA VAL A 162 -6.80 -5.59 10.89
C VAL A 162 -6.26 -7.00 10.81
N GLU A 163 -5.04 -7.18 11.32
CA GLU A 163 -4.42 -8.50 11.52
C GLU A 163 -3.75 -8.58 12.89
N LYS A 164 -3.61 -9.79 13.42
CA LYS A 164 -2.79 -10.03 14.62
C LYS A 164 -1.32 -9.90 14.28
N ILE A 165 -0.62 -9.05 15.00
CA ILE A 165 0.81 -8.79 14.81
C ILE A 165 1.61 -9.13 16.08
N ASN A 166 2.91 -9.37 15.91
CA ASN A 166 3.80 -9.37 17.06
C ASN A 166 3.89 -7.95 17.63
N ILE A 167 3.51 -7.76 18.88
CA ILE A 167 3.45 -6.47 19.57
C ILE A 167 4.78 -5.71 19.55
N ALA A 168 5.93 -6.42 19.48
CA ALA A 168 7.25 -5.80 19.30
C ALA A 168 7.37 -4.98 18.00
N LYS A 169 6.46 -5.18 17.05
CA LYS A 169 6.39 -4.46 15.78
C LYS A 169 5.36 -3.32 15.76
N SER A 170 4.70 -3.03 16.89
CA SER A 170 3.65 -1.99 16.99
C SER A 170 4.09 -0.62 16.43
N LYS A 171 5.38 -0.28 16.55
CA LYS A 171 5.96 0.95 15.98
C LYS A 171 5.83 1.09 14.45
N ASN A 172 5.37 0.05 13.76
CA ASN A 172 5.16 0.08 12.30
C ASN A 172 3.68 0.19 11.91
N TYR A 173 2.74 0.11 12.86
CA TYR A 173 1.31 0.00 12.62
C TYR A 173 0.50 1.00 13.44
N GLY A 174 -0.65 1.41 12.89
CA GLY A 174 -1.74 1.86 13.73
C GLY A 174 -2.26 0.67 14.53
N MET A 175 -2.44 0.83 15.84
CA MET A 175 -2.92 -0.23 16.73
C MET A 175 -4.31 0.12 17.23
N ILE A 176 -5.19 -0.87 17.33
CA ILE A 176 -6.56 -0.67 17.81
C ILE A 176 -6.83 -1.40 19.11
N ALA A 177 -7.85 -0.94 19.85
CA ALA A 177 -8.57 -1.73 20.84
C ALA A 177 -10.07 -1.65 20.55
N GLY A 178 -10.79 -2.76 20.80
CA GLY A 178 -12.21 -2.86 20.52
C GLY A 178 -12.83 -4.04 21.24
N ASP A 179 -14.17 -4.02 21.30
CA ASP A 179 -14.98 -5.07 21.91
C ASP A 179 -15.64 -5.92 20.81
N PRO A 180 -15.70 -7.24 20.95
CA PRO A 180 -16.35 -8.11 19.99
C PRO A 180 -17.84 -7.80 19.82
N VAL A 181 -18.29 -7.69 18.56
CA VAL A 181 -19.70 -7.51 18.18
C VAL A 181 -19.98 -8.42 16.98
N GLY A 182 -20.50 -9.61 17.21
CA GLY A 182 -20.66 -10.63 16.17
C GLY A 182 -19.31 -11.07 15.60
N ASN A 183 -19.15 -10.92 14.29
CA ASN A 183 -17.90 -11.21 13.55
C ASN A 183 -16.97 -9.99 13.37
N LEU A 184 -17.31 -8.85 13.98
CA LEU A 184 -16.55 -7.61 13.97
C LEU A 184 -16.07 -7.23 15.37
N LEU A 185 -15.14 -6.26 15.45
CA LEU A 185 -14.79 -5.59 16.69
C LEU A 185 -15.25 -4.13 16.60
N LYS A 186 -16.02 -3.65 17.57
CA LYS A 186 -16.32 -2.23 17.70
C LYS A 186 -15.12 -1.53 18.31
N ILE A 187 -14.48 -0.66 17.53
CA ILE A 187 -13.28 0.05 17.96
C ILE A 187 -13.67 1.12 18.99
N HIS A 188 -12.91 1.21 20.07
CA HIS A 188 -13.03 2.27 21.07
C HIS A 188 -11.73 3.09 21.23
N HIS A 189 -10.61 2.62 20.67
CA HIS A 189 -9.34 3.34 20.66
C HIS A 189 -8.47 2.92 19.47
N ILE A 190 -7.81 3.90 18.84
CA ILE A 190 -6.82 3.68 17.79
C ILE A 190 -5.65 4.64 17.97
N VAL A 191 -4.43 4.15 17.86
CA VAL A 191 -3.21 4.94 18.06
C VAL A 191 -2.16 4.62 16.99
N GLU A 192 -1.51 5.65 16.46
CA GLU A 192 -0.48 5.50 15.42
C GLU A 192 0.87 5.11 16.03
N LYS A 193 1.43 3.98 15.59
CA LYS A 193 2.80 3.53 15.87
C LYS A 193 3.23 3.61 17.34
N PRO A 194 2.44 3.10 18.29
CA PRO A 194 2.80 3.17 19.70
C PRO A 194 4.05 2.35 20.00
N ALA A 195 4.75 2.72 21.07
CA ALA A 195 5.76 1.85 21.64
C ALA A 195 5.09 0.53 22.14
N PRO A 196 5.81 -0.62 22.09
CA PRO A 196 5.21 -1.91 22.46
C PRO A 196 4.52 -1.93 23.83
N GLU A 197 5.07 -1.22 24.78
CA GLU A 197 4.52 -1.04 26.14
C GLU A 197 3.22 -0.22 26.20
N ASN A 198 2.95 0.57 25.15
CA ASN A 198 1.77 1.43 25.03
C ASN A 198 0.78 0.92 23.98
N ALA A 199 1.06 -0.23 23.34
CA ALA A 199 0.15 -0.81 22.37
C ALA A 199 -1.13 -1.29 23.05
N PRO A 200 -2.32 -0.88 22.58
CA PRO A 200 -3.58 -1.19 23.26
C PRO A 200 -4.00 -2.66 23.10
N SER A 201 -3.47 -3.36 22.10
CA SER A 201 -3.70 -4.78 21.82
C SER A 201 -2.61 -5.32 20.89
N ASP A 202 -2.79 -6.54 20.35
CA ASP A 202 -1.99 -7.14 19.30
C ASP A 202 -2.59 -6.95 17.88
N LEU A 203 -3.67 -6.15 17.73
CA LEU A 203 -4.34 -5.90 16.47
C LEU A 203 -3.76 -4.68 15.76
N GLY A 204 -3.07 -4.93 14.67
CA GLY A 204 -2.49 -3.92 13.79
C GLY A 204 -3.40 -3.60 12.61
N VAL A 205 -3.53 -2.32 12.30
CA VAL A 205 -4.29 -1.85 11.13
C VAL A 205 -3.50 -2.15 9.87
N VAL A 206 -4.16 -2.74 8.90
CA VAL A 206 -3.62 -2.95 7.54
C VAL A 206 -4.15 -1.92 6.56
N GLY A 207 -3.56 -1.85 5.38
CA GLY A 207 -3.87 -0.85 4.37
C GLY A 207 -5.22 -1.02 3.66
N ARG A 208 -6.27 -1.43 4.38
CA ARG A 208 -7.64 -1.60 3.85
C ARG A 208 -8.65 -0.95 4.77
N TYR A 209 -9.39 0.02 4.23
CA TYR A 209 -10.41 0.75 4.96
C TYR A 209 -11.65 0.95 4.08
N ILE A 210 -12.82 0.94 4.68
CA ILE A 210 -14.06 1.50 4.11
C ILE A 210 -14.53 2.56 5.09
N LEU A 211 -14.59 3.81 4.66
CA LEU A 211 -14.93 4.92 5.52
C LEU A 211 -16.15 5.68 5.00
N ASN A 212 -16.95 6.16 5.93
CA ASN A 212 -18.01 7.12 5.66
C ASN A 212 -17.40 8.51 5.36
N PRO A 213 -18.06 9.34 4.55
CA PRO A 213 -17.53 10.68 4.16
C PRO A 213 -17.40 11.65 5.33
N THR A 214 -18.01 11.37 6.48
CA THR A 214 -17.84 12.10 7.74
C THR A 214 -16.38 12.22 8.17
N ILE A 215 -15.53 11.26 7.82
CA ILE A 215 -14.08 11.30 8.07
C ILE A 215 -13.43 12.58 7.54
N PHE A 216 -13.90 13.16 6.43
CA PHE A 216 -13.35 14.39 5.89
C PHE A 216 -13.55 15.59 6.81
N THR A 217 -14.60 15.58 7.64
CA THR A 217 -14.82 16.62 8.65
C THR A 217 -13.75 16.55 9.73
N HIS A 218 -13.36 15.35 10.13
CA HIS A 218 -12.31 15.13 11.12
C HIS A 218 -10.94 15.44 10.53
N LEU A 219 -10.64 14.97 9.32
CA LEU A 219 -9.37 15.26 8.61
C LEU A 219 -9.11 16.77 8.45
N ARG A 220 -10.15 17.59 8.17
CA ARG A 220 -10.01 19.06 8.05
C ARG A 220 -9.68 19.74 9.36
N LYS A 221 -10.02 19.14 10.50
CA LYS A 221 -9.79 19.71 11.85
C LYS A 221 -8.45 19.27 12.45
N LEU A 222 -7.80 18.24 11.86
CA LEU A 222 -6.51 17.78 12.35
C LEU A 222 -5.45 18.86 12.28
N ARG A 223 -4.61 18.89 13.28
CA ARG A 223 -3.32 19.59 13.25
C ARG A 223 -2.22 18.60 12.95
N PRO A 224 -1.15 19.02 12.24
CA PRO A 224 0.00 18.15 12.02
C PRO A 224 0.52 17.59 13.35
N GLY A 225 0.62 16.26 13.41
CA GLY A 225 1.16 15.51 14.54
C GLY A 225 2.66 15.32 14.47
N SER A 226 3.15 14.19 15.00
CA SER A 226 4.55 13.83 14.95
C SER A 226 5.07 13.80 13.51
N GLY A 227 6.22 14.43 13.25
CA GLY A 227 6.81 14.55 11.91
C GLY A 227 6.13 15.57 10.98
N GLY A 228 5.16 16.37 11.44
CA GLY A 228 4.44 17.34 10.62
C GLY A 228 3.38 16.72 9.71
N GLU A 229 3.03 15.45 9.92
CA GLU A 229 2.08 14.69 9.10
C GLU A 229 0.68 14.70 9.69
N LEU A 230 -0.35 14.68 8.82
CA LEU A 230 -1.74 14.40 9.17
C LEU A 230 -1.95 12.89 9.09
N GLN A 231 -2.07 12.24 10.25
CA GLN A 231 -2.27 10.80 10.31
C GLN A 231 -3.76 10.44 10.12
N LEU A 232 -4.03 9.39 9.34
CA LEU A 232 -5.41 8.91 9.16
C LEU A 232 -5.96 8.32 10.47
N THR A 233 -5.11 7.66 11.25
CA THR A 233 -5.43 7.10 12.57
C THR A 233 -5.93 8.15 13.53
N ASP A 234 -5.32 9.36 13.57
CA ASP A 234 -5.78 10.45 14.42
C ASP A 234 -7.18 10.95 14.02
N ALA A 235 -7.46 10.98 12.70
CA ALA A 235 -8.80 11.34 12.22
C ALA A 235 -9.83 10.26 12.60
N ILE A 236 -9.47 9.00 12.54
CA ILE A 236 -10.34 7.88 12.93
C ILE A 236 -10.58 7.91 14.45
N GLU A 237 -9.56 8.15 15.26
CA GLU A 237 -9.74 8.34 16.71
C GLU A 237 -10.73 9.46 17.02
N SER A 238 -10.60 10.60 16.34
CA SER A 238 -11.58 11.69 16.45
C SER A 238 -12.98 11.28 15.97
N LEU A 239 -13.09 10.43 14.96
CA LEU A 239 -14.37 9.94 14.41
C LEU A 239 -15.12 9.06 15.40
N LEU A 240 -14.41 8.26 16.22
CA LEU A 240 -15.01 7.38 17.24
C LEU A 240 -15.92 8.12 18.21
N ALA A 241 -15.70 9.42 18.43
CA ALA A 241 -16.54 10.24 19.28
C ALA A 241 -17.92 10.57 18.65
N THR A 242 -18.10 10.39 17.36
CA THR A 242 -19.29 10.79 16.61
C THR A 242 -20.05 9.66 15.94
N GLU A 243 -19.34 8.59 15.54
CA GLU A 243 -19.96 7.41 14.92
C GLU A 243 -19.17 6.14 15.25
N PRO A 244 -19.83 4.98 15.26
CA PRO A 244 -19.15 3.71 15.46
C PRO A 244 -18.27 3.36 14.24
N VAL A 245 -17.05 2.86 14.54
CA VAL A 245 -16.13 2.29 13.57
C VAL A 245 -15.83 0.87 13.99
N PHE A 246 -15.79 -0.05 13.04
CA PHE A 246 -15.54 -1.45 13.29
C PHE A 246 -14.21 -1.91 12.69
N ALA A 247 -13.63 -2.94 13.27
CA ALA A 247 -12.51 -3.66 12.70
C ALA A 247 -12.95 -5.04 12.21
N CYS A 248 -12.38 -5.45 11.08
CA CYS A 248 -12.55 -6.76 10.47
C CYS A 248 -11.20 -7.48 10.43
N GLU A 249 -11.09 -8.63 11.13
CA GLU A 249 -10.04 -9.60 10.87
C GLU A 249 -10.43 -10.35 9.60
N PHE A 250 -9.80 -10.07 8.46
CA PHE A 250 -10.14 -10.65 7.17
C PHE A 250 -9.53 -12.04 6.98
N ASP A 251 -10.10 -12.81 6.08
CA ASP A 251 -9.56 -14.11 5.65
C ASP A 251 -8.58 -13.91 4.50
N GLY A 252 -7.32 -14.27 4.72
CA GLY A 252 -6.25 -14.09 3.73
C GLY A 252 -4.87 -13.90 4.37
N ILE A 253 -3.85 -13.83 3.52
CA ILE A 253 -2.47 -13.63 3.91
C ILE A 253 -2.00 -12.26 3.41
N ARG A 254 -1.49 -11.43 4.31
CA ARG A 254 -0.92 -10.14 3.99
C ARG A 254 0.60 -10.22 3.79
N TYR A 255 1.08 -9.58 2.75
CA TYR A 255 2.50 -9.33 2.49
C TYR A 255 2.76 -7.82 2.53
N ASP A 256 3.51 -7.35 3.55
CA ASP A 256 3.99 -5.96 3.64
C ASP A 256 5.08 -5.72 2.59
N CYS A 257 4.68 -5.38 1.36
CA CYS A 257 5.58 -5.02 0.27
C CYS A 257 6.20 -3.62 0.43
N GLY A 258 5.89 -2.89 1.50
CA GLY A 258 6.63 -1.71 1.94
C GLY A 258 7.99 -2.06 2.57
N SER A 259 8.24 -3.32 2.91
CA SER A 259 9.51 -3.86 3.37
C SER A 259 10.15 -4.79 2.34
N LYS A 260 11.51 -4.80 2.27
CA LYS A 260 12.24 -5.70 1.35
C LYS A 260 11.92 -7.17 1.59
N LEU A 261 11.82 -7.58 2.86
CA LEU A 261 11.54 -8.98 3.21
C LEU A 261 10.09 -9.37 2.84
N GLY A 262 9.12 -8.50 3.12
CA GLY A 262 7.73 -8.74 2.76
C GLY A 262 7.54 -8.82 1.25
N TYR A 263 8.19 -7.93 0.50
CA TYR A 263 8.20 -7.94 -0.97
C TYR A 263 8.79 -9.24 -1.54
N LEU A 264 9.92 -9.73 -1.00
CA LEU A 264 10.51 -10.99 -1.42
C LEU A 264 9.59 -12.18 -1.11
N LYS A 265 8.96 -12.20 0.06
CA LYS A 265 7.98 -13.24 0.42
C LYS A 265 6.80 -13.24 -0.54
N ALA A 266 6.23 -12.07 -0.85
CA ALA A 266 5.17 -11.92 -1.82
C ALA A 266 5.60 -12.47 -3.19
N THR A 267 6.77 -12.04 -3.69
CA THR A 267 7.29 -12.47 -4.98
C THR A 267 7.42 -14.00 -5.06
N VAL A 268 7.95 -14.64 -4.02
CA VAL A 268 8.07 -16.12 -3.99
C VAL A 268 6.69 -16.78 -4.03
N GLN A 269 5.74 -16.33 -3.20
CA GLN A 269 4.43 -16.96 -3.13
C GLN A 269 3.62 -16.77 -4.43
N PHE A 270 3.65 -15.58 -4.99
CA PHE A 270 2.96 -15.32 -6.26
C PHE A 270 3.65 -16.01 -7.45
N ALA A 271 4.98 -16.12 -7.44
CA ALA A 271 5.70 -16.88 -8.45
C ALA A 271 5.32 -18.37 -8.42
N LEU A 272 5.14 -18.98 -7.24
CA LEU A 272 4.70 -20.37 -7.11
C LEU A 272 3.28 -20.62 -7.64
N LYS A 273 2.42 -19.58 -7.63
CA LYS A 273 1.04 -19.64 -8.14
C LYS A 273 0.91 -19.18 -9.59
N HIS A 274 1.98 -18.65 -10.18
CA HIS A 274 1.96 -18.07 -11.51
C HIS A 274 1.78 -19.14 -12.59
N GLU A 275 0.87 -18.92 -13.54
CA GLU A 275 0.52 -19.91 -14.58
C GLU A 275 1.71 -20.32 -15.44
N GLU A 276 2.57 -19.37 -15.83
CA GLU A 276 3.68 -19.60 -16.72
C GLU A 276 4.89 -20.21 -16.01
N VAL A 277 5.29 -19.65 -14.85
CA VAL A 277 6.57 -19.99 -14.21
C VAL A 277 6.44 -20.85 -12.95
N GLY A 278 5.25 -21.02 -12.39
CA GLY A 278 5.06 -21.61 -11.05
C GLY A 278 5.60 -23.02 -10.92
N ARG A 279 5.41 -23.86 -11.93
CA ARG A 279 5.91 -25.25 -11.94
C ARG A 279 7.44 -25.30 -11.93
N GLU A 280 8.08 -24.57 -12.84
CA GLU A 280 9.53 -24.57 -12.97
C GLU A 280 10.19 -23.89 -11.77
N PHE A 281 9.60 -22.82 -11.25
CA PHE A 281 10.08 -22.14 -10.07
C PHE A 281 10.02 -23.02 -8.83
N LYS A 282 8.94 -23.82 -8.67
CA LYS A 282 8.87 -24.83 -7.60
C LYS A 282 9.99 -25.85 -7.70
N LEU A 283 10.23 -26.43 -8.89
CA LEU A 283 11.34 -27.37 -9.11
C LEU A 283 12.70 -26.74 -8.80
N PHE A 284 12.89 -25.48 -9.17
CA PHE A 284 14.09 -24.73 -8.83
C PHE A 284 14.29 -24.62 -7.32
N LEU A 285 13.25 -24.24 -6.57
CA LEU A 285 13.31 -24.14 -5.11
C LEU A 285 13.57 -25.50 -4.45
N ASP A 286 12.92 -26.58 -4.91
CA ASP A 286 13.08 -27.93 -4.39
C ASP A 286 14.49 -28.49 -4.67
N SER A 287 15.11 -28.11 -5.78
CA SER A 287 16.46 -28.53 -6.17
C SER A 287 17.58 -27.79 -5.43
N HIS A 288 17.29 -26.69 -4.76
CA HIS A 288 18.27 -25.91 -4.02
C HIS A 288 18.40 -26.44 -2.59
N PRO A 289 19.47 -27.19 -2.25
CA PRO A 289 19.68 -27.71 -0.90
C PRO A 289 19.81 -26.52 0.06
N GLN A 290 18.97 -26.47 1.08
CA GLN A 290 18.97 -25.43 2.13
C GLN A 290 20.36 -25.17 2.76
N ASN A 291 21.24 -26.18 2.71
CA ASN A 291 22.61 -26.11 3.22
C ASN A 291 23.64 -25.44 2.28
N GLN A 292 23.40 -25.35 0.96
CA GLN A 292 24.31 -24.68 0.03
C GLN A 292 24.10 -23.16 0.03
N ILE A 293 22.86 -22.69 0.24
CA ILE A 293 22.55 -21.26 0.38
C ILE A 293 23.32 -20.66 1.58
N ARG A 294 23.39 -21.41 2.70
CA ARG A 294 24.18 -20.97 3.88
C ARG A 294 25.67 -20.84 3.61
N LYS A 295 26.28 -21.73 2.81
CA LYS A 295 27.73 -21.71 2.54
C LYS A 295 28.17 -20.63 1.54
N ASN A 296 27.34 -20.33 0.54
CA ASN A 296 27.76 -19.48 -0.59
C ASN A 296 27.36 -18.02 -0.46
N TYR A 297 26.35 -17.69 0.37
CA TYR A 297 25.77 -16.35 0.43
C TYR A 297 25.82 -15.67 1.80
N PHE A 298 26.19 -16.38 2.87
CA PHE A 298 26.43 -15.74 4.18
C PHE A 298 27.92 -15.39 4.30
N VAL A 299 28.40 -14.46 3.48
CA VAL A 299 29.52 -13.63 3.82
C VAL A 299 28.95 -12.53 4.71
N ALA A 300 29.31 -12.51 5.98
CA ALA A 300 28.93 -11.43 6.87
C ALA A 300 29.32 -10.10 6.22
N PRO A 301 28.38 -9.11 6.12
CA PRO A 301 28.73 -7.83 5.54
C PRO A 301 29.87 -7.21 6.35
N LYS A 302 31.00 -6.92 5.70
CA LYS A 302 32.20 -6.37 6.33
C LYS A 302 32.03 -4.98 6.90
N THR A 303 30.93 -4.29 6.60
CA THR A 303 30.51 -3.02 7.23
C THR A 303 29.05 -2.73 6.86
N VAL A 304 28.20 -2.62 7.86
CA VAL A 304 26.92 -1.92 7.72
C VAL A 304 27.29 -0.44 7.65
N LEU A 305 27.11 0.21 6.50
CA LEU A 305 27.09 1.66 6.43
C LEU A 305 25.97 2.14 7.34
N ASP A 306 26.32 2.75 8.45
CA ASP A 306 25.39 3.40 9.35
C ASP A 306 24.81 4.63 8.63
N ILE A 307 23.65 4.44 8.00
CA ILE A 307 22.93 5.51 7.29
C ILE A 307 22.37 6.57 8.24
N ASN A 308 22.50 6.38 9.56
CA ASN A 308 22.10 7.33 10.59
C ASN A 308 23.30 8.10 11.19
N ALA A 309 24.50 7.92 10.68
CA ALA A 309 25.63 8.71 11.11
C ALA A 309 25.35 10.19 10.81
N PRO A 310 25.47 11.12 11.78
CA PRO A 310 25.27 12.53 11.53
C PRO A 310 26.29 13.01 10.49
N LEU A 311 25.82 13.76 9.49
CA LEU A 311 26.65 14.47 8.52
C LEU A 311 27.56 15.45 9.27
N GLY A 312 28.65 14.95 9.79
CA GLY A 312 29.60 15.65 10.61
C GLY A 312 30.89 15.97 9.85
N LYS A 313 31.08 17.29 9.66
CA LYS A 313 32.33 18.02 9.36
C LYS A 313 32.86 17.94 7.93
N LYS A 314 32.85 19.11 7.29
CA LYS A 314 33.56 19.40 6.05
C LYS A 314 35.02 18.88 6.13
N PRO A 315 35.55 18.28 5.05
CA PRO A 315 36.96 17.96 4.97
C PRO A 315 37.81 19.26 5.02
N PRO A 316 39.01 19.23 5.59
CA PRO A 316 39.90 20.40 5.63
C PRO A 316 40.25 20.82 4.20
N GLN A 317 40.19 22.12 3.95
CA GLN A 317 40.67 22.71 2.70
C GLN A 317 42.20 22.48 2.59
N ASN A 318 42.58 21.60 1.69
CA ASN A 318 43.98 21.49 1.29
C ASN A 318 44.34 22.74 0.48
N SER A 319 45.14 23.63 1.07
CA SER A 319 45.81 24.70 0.40
C SER A 319 46.81 24.14 -0.62
N CYS A 320 46.56 24.37 -1.90
CA CYS A 320 47.57 24.20 -2.95
C CYS A 320 48.70 25.24 -2.75
N PRO A 321 49.96 24.85 -2.74
CA PRO A 321 51.04 25.81 -2.83
C PRO A 321 51.14 26.35 -4.28
N VAL A 322 51.04 27.67 -4.42
CA VAL A 322 51.39 28.38 -5.64
C VAL A 322 52.91 28.38 -5.74
N ASN A 323 53.47 27.66 -6.70
CA ASN A 323 54.87 27.85 -7.08
C ASN A 323 54.94 28.96 -8.12
N ALA A 324 55.66 30.02 -7.74
CA ALA A 324 56.17 31.05 -8.64
C ALA A 324 57.37 30.51 -9.43
N ALA A 325 57.34 30.65 -10.72
CA ALA A 325 58.47 31.01 -11.62
C ALA A 325 57.87 31.28 -13.02
#